data_58d25df7b085edca999e77b66343262c
#
_entry.id   58d25df7b085edca999e77b66343262c
#
_cell.length_a   1.000
_cell.length_b   1.000
_cell.length_c   1.000
_cell.angle_alpha   90.00
_cell.angle_beta   90.00
_cell.angle_gamma   90.00
#
_symmetry.space_group_name_H-M   'P 1'
#
loop_
_entity.id
_entity.type
_entity.pdbx_description
1 polymer ?
#
loop_
_entity_poly.entity_id
_entity_poly.type
_entity_poly.pdbx_seq_one_letter_code
_entity_poly.pdbx_strand_id
1 'polypeptide(L)'
;MFSRLTRTFARAKLRTPFFEGAAMLRPIPIGIDDFRVLREQGCEYVDKTNLITEFIDRRNIKVILLPRPRRFGKTLNMSTLKWFFEKRDENVWHLFEGLHVARAGEKYRAHFQKYPVIFISLKETKAQRF
;
A
#
# COMPACT_ATOMS: atom_id res chain seq x y z
N MET A 1 23.59 60.09 9.02
CA MET A 1 22.44 59.43 8.40
C MET A 1 22.67 57.93 8.44
N PHE A 2 21.89 57.23 9.24
CA PHE A 2 22.11 55.80 9.55
C PHE A 2 21.56 54.91 8.46
N SER A 3 22.43 54.16 7.81
CA SER A 3 22.08 53.07 6.91
C SER A 3 22.00 51.75 7.71
N ARG A 4 20.79 51.17 7.77
CA ARG A 4 20.53 49.88 8.44
C ARG A 4 21.01 48.75 7.55
N LEU A 5 22.05 48.07 7.98
CA LEU A 5 22.47 46.79 7.47
C LEU A 5 21.54 45.68 8.00
N THR A 6 20.64 45.22 7.17
CA THR A 6 19.88 43.97 7.40
C THR A 6 20.76 42.78 7.06
N ARG A 7 21.27 42.09 8.07
CA ARG A 7 21.97 40.81 7.93
C ARG A 7 20.93 39.72 7.65
N THR A 8 20.90 39.30 6.40
CA THR A 8 20.18 38.08 6.01
C THR A 8 20.99 36.88 6.51
N PHE A 9 20.50 36.20 7.53
CA PHE A 9 21.00 34.89 7.95
C PHE A 9 20.61 33.85 6.91
N ALA A 10 21.51 33.56 5.99
CA ALA A 10 21.43 32.40 5.16
C ALA A 10 21.60 31.15 6.04
N ARG A 11 20.53 30.42 6.23
CA ARG A 11 20.50 29.12 6.94
C ARG A 11 21.28 28.11 6.09
N ALA A 12 22.57 27.97 6.39
CA ALA A 12 23.42 26.95 5.81
C ALA A 12 22.82 25.58 6.13
N LYS A 13 22.28 24.90 5.12
CA LYS A 13 21.99 23.47 5.20
C LYS A 13 23.32 22.75 5.41
N LEU A 14 23.56 22.29 6.60
CA LEU A 14 24.60 21.32 6.90
C LEU A 14 24.33 20.07 6.05
N ARG A 15 24.99 19.97 4.91
CA ARG A 15 25.14 18.72 4.17
C ARG A 15 26.17 17.91 4.99
N THR A 16 25.68 16.93 5.71
CA THR A 16 26.53 15.88 6.25
C THR A 16 26.95 14.97 5.08
N PRO A 17 28.23 14.92 4.71
CA PRO A 17 28.73 14.04 3.65
C PRO A 17 29.12 12.69 4.26
N PHE A 18 28.17 11.93 4.70
CA PHE A 18 28.44 10.56 5.14
C PHE A 18 27.17 9.72 4.91
N PHE A 19 27.15 8.94 3.86
CA PHE A 19 26.25 7.89 3.41
C PHE A 19 25.81 8.07 1.94
N GLU A 20 26.75 8.35 1.06
CA GLU A 20 26.59 7.98 -0.34
C GLU A 20 26.99 6.49 -0.43
N GLY A 21 25.98 5.59 -0.53
CA GLY A 21 26.21 4.16 -0.76
C GLY A 21 25.40 3.20 0.09
N ALA A 22 24.72 3.63 1.14
CA ALA A 22 23.75 2.77 1.81
C ALA A 22 22.45 2.76 0.99
N ALA A 23 22.14 1.64 0.34
CA ALA A 23 20.78 1.37 -0.11
C ALA A 23 19.87 1.67 1.08
N MET A 24 19.03 2.71 0.99
CA MET A 24 18.12 3.05 2.08
C MET A 24 17.23 1.84 2.33
N LEU A 25 17.52 1.10 3.40
CA LEU A 25 16.71 -0.02 3.84
C LEU A 25 15.30 0.53 4.08
N ARG A 26 14.33 0.01 3.32
CA ARG A 26 12.94 0.38 3.50
C ARG A 26 12.49 -0.04 4.89
N PRO A 27 11.70 0.78 5.59
CA PRO A 27 11.22 0.41 6.91
C PRO A 27 10.38 -0.86 6.85
N ILE A 28 10.58 -1.75 7.84
CA ILE A 28 9.79 -2.98 7.95
C ILE A 28 8.39 -2.62 8.46
N PRO A 29 7.31 -3.07 7.83
CA PRO A 29 5.94 -2.76 8.23
C PRO A 29 5.53 -3.53 9.49
N ILE A 30 5.78 -2.98 10.66
CA ILE A 30 5.35 -3.59 11.92
C ILE A 30 3.93 -3.13 12.25
N GLY A 31 2.98 -4.09 12.30
CA GLY A 31 1.59 -3.81 12.66
C GLY A 31 0.76 -3.13 11.58
N ILE A 32 1.28 -2.90 10.39
CA ILE A 32 0.53 -2.33 9.26
C ILE A 32 -0.25 -3.45 8.56
N ASP A 33 -1.56 -3.32 8.52
CA ASP A 33 -2.46 -4.27 7.89
C ASP A 33 -3.28 -3.68 6.72
N ASP A 34 -3.11 -2.38 6.46
CA ASP A 34 -3.67 -1.70 5.29
C ASP A 34 -2.62 -1.51 4.19
N PHE A 35 -2.97 -1.90 2.97
CA PHE A 35 -2.08 -1.85 1.81
C PHE A 35 -1.71 -0.42 1.41
N ARG A 36 -2.67 0.52 1.44
CA ARG A 36 -2.41 1.93 1.11
C ARG A 36 -1.39 2.53 2.06
N VAL A 37 -1.63 2.38 3.36
CA VAL A 37 -0.73 2.91 4.39
C VAL A 37 0.69 2.35 4.21
N LEU A 38 0.81 1.05 3.94
CA LEU A 38 2.09 0.41 3.70
C LEU A 38 2.83 1.01 2.50
N ARG A 39 2.12 1.22 1.39
CA ARG A 39 2.72 1.76 0.16
C ARG A 39 3.07 3.23 0.27
N GLU A 40 2.21 4.05 0.87
CA GLU A 40 2.44 5.49 1.06
C GLU A 40 3.59 5.78 2.03
N GLN A 41 3.79 4.93 3.04
CA GLN A 41 4.94 5.02 3.95
C GLN A 41 6.25 4.48 3.36
N GLY A 42 6.23 3.95 2.14
CA GLY A 42 7.42 3.39 1.50
C GLY A 42 8.01 2.18 2.20
N CYS A 43 7.21 1.46 3.00
CA CYS A 43 7.64 0.26 3.70
C CYS A 43 8.03 -0.88 2.75
N GLU A 44 8.87 -1.78 3.23
CA GLU A 44 9.19 -3.01 2.49
C GLU A 44 7.92 -3.84 2.28
N TYR A 45 7.67 -4.24 1.05
CA TYR A 45 6.50 -5.02 0.67
C TYR A 45 6.91 -6.26 -0.12
N VAL A 46 6.58 -7.42 0.40
CA VAL A 46 6.67 -8.67 -0.36
C VAL A 46 5.50 -8.72 -1.31
N ASP A 47 5.77 -8.55 -2.59
CA ASP A 47 4.75 -8.49 -3.63
C ASP A 47 3.96 -9.81 -3.73
N LYS A 48 2.68 -9.72 -3.42
CA LYS A 48 1.70 -10.82 -3.53
C LYS A 48 0.55 -10.45 -4.47
N THR A 49 0.74 -9.44 -5.33
CA THR A 49 -0.32 -8.98 -6.24
C THR A 49 -0.63 -9.97 -7.36
N ASN A 50 0.14 -11.06 -7.50
CA ASN A 50 -0.25 -12.22 -8.29
C ASN A 50 -1.60 -12.80 -7.84
N LEU A 51 -1.97 -12.64 -6.56
CA LEU A 51 -3.29 -13.01 -6.05
C LEU A 51 -4.43 -12.33 -6.83
N ILE A 52 -4.23 -11.08 -7.26
CA ILE A 52 -5.22 -10.33 -8.06
C ILE A 52 -5.41 -10.98 -9.42
N THR A 53 -4.32 -11.34 -10.09
CA THR A 53 -4.38 -12.00 -11.40
C THR A 53 -5.03 -13.37 -11.32
N GLU A 54 -4.69 -14.15 -10.31
CA GLU A 54 -5.33 -15.44 -10.05
C GLU A 54 -6.83 -15.28 -9.75
N PHE A 55 -7.21 -14.24 -9.01
CA PHE A 55 -8.60 -13.96 -8.69
C PHE A 55 -9.41 -13.62 -9.95
N ILE A 56 -8.84 -12.84 -10.86
CA ILE A 56 -9.46 -12.48 -12.13
C ILE A 56 -9.57 -13.70 -13.06
N ASP A 57 -8.54 -14.52 -13.13
CA ASP A 57 -8.53 -15.69 -14.01
C ASP A 57 -9.51 -16.78 -13.57
N ARG A 58 -9.83 -16.85 -12.28
CA ARG A 58 -10.77 -17.81 -11.69
C ARG A 58 -12.22 -17.30 -11.62
N ARG A 59 -12.69 -16.59 -12.62
CA ARG A 59 -14.03 -15.95 -12.64
C ARG A 59 -15.21 -16.90 -12.37
N ASN A 60 -15.06 -18.19 -12.62
CA ASN A 60 -16.12 -19.18 -12.41
C ASN A 60 -16.23 -19.63 -10.94
N ILE A 61 -15.34 -19.18 -10.06
CA ILE A 61 -15.33 -19.57 -8.66
C ILE A 61 -16.05 -18.48 -7.85
N LYS A 62 -17.19 -18.84 -7.26
CA LYS A 62 -18.01 -17.92 -6.44
C LYS A 62 -17.39 -17.63 -5.07
N VAL A 63 -16.61 -18.58 -4.53
CA VAL A 63 -16.02 -18.47 -3.19
C VAL A 63 -14.57 -18.90 -3.25
N ILE A 64 -13.68 -18.02 -2.80
CA ILE A 64 -12.26 -18.34 -2.65
C ILE A 64 -11.92 -18.30 -1.17
N LEU A 65 -11.46 -19.42 -0.64
CA LEU A 65 -10.99 -19.54 0.73
C LEU A 65 -9.45 -19.45 0.74
N LEU A 66 -8.92 -18.50 1.53
CA LEU A 66 -7.48 -18.31 1.73
C LEU A 66 -7.08 -18.71 3.16
N PRO A 67 -6.98 -20.02 3.47
CA PRO A 67 -6.54 -20.46 4.78
C PRO A 67 -5.05 -20.19 4.94
N ARG A 68 -4.70 -19.36 5.90
CA ARG A 68 -3.29 -19.08 6.26
C ARG A 68 -3.16 -18.94 7.77
N PRO A 69 -2.02 -19.34 8.35
CA PRO A 69 -1.74 -19.15 9.76
C PRO A 69 -1.85 -17.70 10.20
N ARG A 70 -1.88 -17.44 11.49
CA ARG A 70 -1.82 -16.08 12.04
C ARG A 70 -0.53 -15.39 11.61
N ARG A 71 -0.56 -14.07 11.41
CA ARG A 71 0.58 -13.20 11.03
C ARG A 71 1.14 -13.42 9.61
N PHE A 72 0.46 -14.17 8.74
CA PHE A 72 0.84 -14.35 7.34
C PHE A 72 0.22 -13.33 6.38
N GLY A 73 -0.12 -12.15 6.86
CA GLY A 73 -0.59 -11.03 6.03
C GLY A 73 -1.97 -11.21 5.41
N LYS A 74 -2.88 -12.01 6.03
CA LYS A 74 -4.26 -12.20 5.51
C LYS A 74 -5.00 -10.88 5.33
N THR A 75 -5.00 -10.04 6.36
CA THR A 75 -5.69 -8.74 6.33
C THR A 75 -5.07 -7.82 5.29
N LEU A 76 -3.74 -7.81 5.18
CA LEU A 76 -3.03 -7.03 4.17
C LEU A 76 -3.38 -7.50 2.75
N ASN A 77 -3.44 -8.81 2.49
CA ASN A 77 -3.84 -9.35 1.19
C ASN A 77 -5.30 -8.97 0.86
N MET A 78 -6.20 -9.04 1.84
CA MET A 78 -7.59 -8.60 1.66
C MET A 78 -7.67 -7.08 1.41
N SER A 79 -6.87 -6.28 2.11
CA SER A 79 -6.75 -4.85 1.88
C SER A 79 -6.22 -4.56 0.47
N THR A 80 -5.24 -5.34 -0.01
CA THR A 80 -4.70 -5.22 -1.37
C THR A 80 -5.79 -5.47 -2.43
N LEU A 81 -6.59 -6.52 -2.26
CA LEU A 81 -7.73 -6.81 -3.15
C LEU A 81 -8.77 -5.69 -3.10
N LYS A 82 -9.12 -5.20 -1.89
CA LYS A 82 -10.03 -4.08 -1.71
C LYS A 82 -9.56 -2.86 -2.49
N TRP A 83 -8.32 -2.41 -2.28
CA TRP A 83 -7.77 -1.22 -2.95
C TRP A 83 -7.70 -1.37 -4.47
N PHE A 84 -7.53 -2.58 -4.97
CA PHE A 84 -7.53 -2.84 -6.40
C PHE A 84 -8.91 -2.82 -7.04
N PHE A 85 -9.88 -3.50 -6.45
CA PHE A 85 -11.19 -3.72 -7.08
C PHE A 85 -12.21 -2.63 -6.75
N GLU A 86 -12.15 -2.02 -5.57
CA GLU A 86 -13.19 -1.10 -5.10
C GLU A 86 -13.29 0.14 -5.97
N LYS A 87 -14.50 0.39 -6.50
CA LYS A 87 -14.81 1.61 -7.25
C LYS A 87 -14.68 2.82 -6.35
N ARG A 88 -13.85 3.77 -6.77
CA ARG A 88 -13.56 5.02 -6.06
C ARG A 88 -13.45 6.18 -7.04
N ASP A 89 -13.65 7.40 -6.56
CA ASP A 89 -13.44 8.62 -7.35
C ASP A 89 -11.93 8.95 -7.47
N GLU A 90 -11.16 8.59 -6.44
CA GLU A 90 -9.71 8.77 -6.41
C GLU A 90 -9.00 7.64 -7.17
N ASN A 91 -8.13 8.00 -8.12
CA ASN A 91 -7.28 7.02 -8.79
C ASN A 91 -6.07 6.68 -7.94
N VAL A 92 -6.02 5.46 -7.43
CA VAL A 92 -4.93 4.97 -6.57
C VAL A 92 -3.98 4.02 -7.29
N TRP A 93 -3.88 4.09 -8.62
CA TRP A 93 -3.00 3.22 -9.41
C TRP A 93 -1.53 3.28 -8.97
N HIS A 94 -1.07 4.45 -8.50
CA HIS A 94 0.29 4.64 -8.01
C HIS A 94 0.70 3.65 -6.90
N LEU A 95 -0.28 3.13 -6.14
CA LEU A 95 -0.01 2.12 -5.10
C LEU A 95 0.46 0.77 -5.70
N PHE A 96 0.09 0.49 -6.94
CA PHE A 96 0.38 -0.76 -7.63
C PHE A 96 1.58 -0.66 -8.58
N GLU A 97 2.10 0.52 -8.81
CA GLU A 97 3.27 0.72 -9.68
C GLU A 97 4.47 -0.09 -9.21
N GLY A 98 5.13 -0.73 -10.18
CA GLY A 98 6.27 -1.61 -9.94
C GLY A 98 5.92 -3.01 -9.39
N LEU A 99 4.65 -3.30 -9.09
CA LEU A 99 4.20 -4.60 -8.63
C LEU A 99 3.83 -5.54 -9.81
N HIS A 100 3.71 -6.82 -9.49
CA HIS A 100 3.40 -7.86 -10.47
C HIS A 100 2.13 -7.54 -11.28
N VAL A 101 1.04 -7.13 -10.62
CA VAL A 101 -0.23 -6.81 -11.28
C VAL A 101 -0.11 -5.67 -12.30
N ALA A 102 0.75 -4.69 -12.05
CA ALA A 102 0.98 -3.59 -13.00
C ALA A 102 1.72 -4.05 -14.25
N ARG A 103 2.55 -5.08 -14.13
CA ARG A 103 3.29 -5.69 -15.23
C ARG A 103 2.54 -6.81 -15.94
N ALA A 104 1.47 -7.30 -15.34
CA ALA A 104 0.70 -8.44 -15.86
C ALA A 104 -0.13 -8.12 -17.12
N GLY A 105 -0.31 -6.85 -17.46
CA GLY A 105 -0.93 -6.39 -18.71
C GLY A 105 -2.31 -5.78 -18.56
N GLU A 106 -2.80 -5.24 -19.68
CA GLU A 106 -4.04 -4.45 -19.73
C GLU A 106 -5.29 -5.25 -19.36
N LYS A 107 -5.30 -6.55 -19.64
CA LYS A 107 -6.38 -7.47 -19.24
C LYS A 107 -6.74 -7.32 -17.76
N TYR A 108 -5.74 -7.23 -16.90
CA TYR A 108 -5.93 -7.12 -15.44
C TYR A 108 -6.22 -5.67 -15.03
N ARG A 109 -5.55 -4.72 -15.67
CA ARG A 109 -5.77 -3.29 -15.43
C ARG A 109 -7.21 -2.87 -15.72
N ALA A 110 -7.88 -3.47 -16.69
CA ALA A 110 -9.28 -3.22 -17.02
C ALA A 110 -10.24 -3.49 -15.85
N HIS A 111 -9.82 -4.27 -14.86
CA HIS A 111 -10.58 -4.58 -13.65
C HIS A 111 -10.30 -3.61 -12.48
N PHE A 112 -9.33 -2.71 -12.64
CA PHE A 112 -8.94 -1.78 -11.59
C PHE A 112 -10.06 -0.78 -11.30
N GLN A 113 -10.44 -0.68 -10.01
CA GLN A 113 -11.49 0.23 -9.51
C GLN A 113 -12.84 0.14 -10.23
N LYS A 114 -13.29 -1.06 -10.60
CA LYS A 114 -14.52 -1.26 -11.37
C LYS A 114 -15.70 -1.81 -10.56
N TYR A 115 -15.47 -2.33 -9.37
CA TYR A 115 -16.48 -3.13 -8.67
C TYR A 115 -16.89 -2.50 -7.34
N PRO A 116 -18.17 -2.63 -6.93
CA PRO A 116 -18.57 -2.40 -5.55
C PRO A 116 -17.95 -3.50 -4.68
N VAL A 117 -17.25 -3.13 -3.61
CA VAL A 117 -16.59 -4.06 -2.69
C VAL A 117 -17.16 -3.88 -1.30
N ILE A 118 -17.62 -4.96 -0.68
CA ILE A 118 -17.99 -5.00 0.73
C ILE A 118 -16.84 -5.64 1.49
N PHE A 119 -16.18 -4.86 2.33
CA PHE A 119 -15.07 -5.31 3.17
C PHE A 119 -15.54 -5.47 4.62
N ILE A 120 -15.47 -6.68 5.15
CA ILE A 120 -15.88 -6.98 6.51
C ILE A 120 -14.67 -7.52 7.28
N SER A 121 -14.37 -6.92 8.41
CA SER A 121 -13.37 -7.40 9.37
C SER A 121 -14.03 -7.72 10.69
N LEU A 122 -13.80 -8.94 11.19
CA LEU A 122 -14.32 -9.39 12.49
C LEU A 122 -13.31 -9.14 13.64
N LYS A 123 -12.25 -8.38 13.40
CA LYS A 123 -11.20 -8.14 14.40
C LYS A 123 -11.71 -7.37 15.64
N GLU A 124 -12.70 -6.51 15.47
CA GLU A 124 -13.18 -5.57 16.50
C GLU A 124 -14.52 -5.97 17.12
N THR A 125 -15.06 -7.12 16.76
CA THR A 125 -16.26 -7.68 17.42
C THR A 125 -15.90 -8.17 18.82
N LYS A 126 -15.57 -7.24 19.72
CA LYS A 126 -15.65 -7.50 21.15
C LYS A 126 -17.14 -7.45 21.52
N ALA A 127 -17.75 -8.61 21.66
CA ALA A 127 -19.08 -8.69 22.26
C ALA A 127 -18.99 -8.01 23.62
N GLN A 128 -19.71 -6.87 23.80
CA GLN A 128 -20.05 -6.43 25.14
C GLN A 128 -20.94 -7.53 25.70
N ARG A 129 -20.45 -8.22 26.72
CA ARG A 129 -21.29 -9.10 27.52
C ARG A 129 -22.30 -8.21 28.21
N PHE A 130 -23.57 -8.42 27.90
CA PHE A 130 -24.68 -7.95 28.70
C PHE A 130 -24.74 -8.75 29.99
#